data_df80da2f753ff61ccc3da9958796994d
#
_entry.id   df80da2f753ff61ccc3da9958796994d
#
_cell.length_a   1.000
_cell.length_b   1.000
_cell.length_c   1.000
_cell.angle_alpha   90.00
_cell.angle_beta   90.00
_cell.angle_gamma   90.00
#
_symmetry.space_group_name_H-M   'P 1'
#
loop_
_entity.id
_entity.type
_entity.pdbx_description
1 polymer ?
#
loop_
_entity_poly.entity_id
_entity_poly.type
_entity_poly.pdbx_seq_one_letter_code
_entity_poly.pdbx_strand_id
1 'polypeptide(L)'
;MEKKLTYRDAGVDIDAGNESVKLIKDSVRATYRPEVLGDLGGFGGLFALRATKYKEPVLVSGTDGVGTKLRLAFMLDKHDTVGQDAVAMCVNDILVQGAEPLFFLDYLAVGKLVPEQVAAVVKGVAAACKESGCALIGGETAEMAGFYADGEYDIAGFAVGVVEKSKIITSERVQEGDVLLALPSSGVHSNGFSLVRKICFEQKGFTGAERFPELQKTLGEELLTPTRLYPRTCLPLIEKFDIHGMVHITGGGFYENIPRALPEHLAAEVDASAWQTPPIFRLLQKWGNVDGHEMYRTFNMGVGMVIIAAPEEAAKIRAHLEAAGEEVYEIGCVKKGAHDVTIKGGVLDA
;
A
#
# COMPACT_ATOMS: atom_id res chain seq x y z
N MET A 1 -3.07 4.26 -54.82
CA MET A 1 -4.19 4.19 -53.82
C MET A 1 -3.58 4.67 -52.51
N GLU A 2 -4.17 5.72 -51.95
CA GLU A 2 -3.78 6.17 -50.63
C GLU A 2 -4.08 5.05 -49.62
N LYS A 3 -3.14 4.81 -48.66
CA LYS A 3 -3.30 3.82 -47.60
C LYS A 3 -4.46 4.29 -46.70
N LYS A 4 -5.49 3.44 -46.49
CA LYS A 4 -6.54 3.72 -45.53
C LYS A 4 -5.96 3.68 -44.12
N LEU A 5 -6.18 4.74 -43.36
CA LEU A 5 -5.78 4.81 -41.94
C LEU A 5 -6.60 3.84 -41.09
N THR A 6 -5.94 3.22 -40.13
CA THR A 6 -6.56 2.36 -39.12
C THR A 6 -6.30 2.96 -37.73
N TYR A 7 -7.01 2.48 -36.70
CA TYR A 7 -6.78 2.92 -35.32
C TYR A 7 -5.38 2.50 -34.81
N ARG A 8 -4.85 1.37 -35.31
CA ARG A 8 -3.47 0.94 -35.08
C ARG A 8 -2.45 1.91 -35.67
N ASP A 9 -2.72 2.52 -36.85
CA ASP A 9 -1.85 3.55 -37.42
C ASP A 9 -1.86 4.85 -36.57
N ALA A 10 -2.87 5.04 -35.70
CA ALA A 10 -2.96 6.13 -34.75
C ALA A 10 -2.40 5.77 -33.35
N GLY A 11 -1.82 4.57 -33.18
CA GLY A 11 -1.14 4.14 -31.97
C GLY A 11 -2.02 3.38 -30.97
N VAL A 12 -3.23 2.89 -31.38
CA VAL A 12 -4.10 2.10 -30.49
C VAL A 12 -4.36 0.73 -31.11
N ASP A 13 -3.94 -0.35 -30.42
CA ASP A 13 -4.07 -1.73 -30.88
C ASP A 13 -5.17 -2.48 -30.13
N ILE A 14 -6.38 -2.56 -30.71
CA ILE A 14 -7.54 -3.26 -30.15
C ILE A 14 -7.27 -4.76 -29.96
N ASP A 15 -6.52 -5.39 -30.87
CA ASP A 15 -6.22 -6.83 -30.76
C ASP A 15 -5.30 -7.13 -29.57
N ALA A 16 -4.31 -6.26 -29.33
CA ALA A 16 -3.45 -6.34 -28.15
C ALA A 16 -4.25 -6.15 -26.85
N GLY A 17 -5.23 -5.22 -26.84
CA GLY A 17 -6.15 -5.04 -25.72
C GLY A 17 -6.96 -6.31 -25.42
N ASN A 18 -7.54 -6.91 -26.44
CA ASN A 18 -8.29 -8.17 -26.30
C ASN A 18 -7.41 -9.34 -25.81
N GLU A 19 -6.16 -9.39 -26.27
CA GLU A 19 -5.23 -10.44 -25.80
C GLU A 19 -4.85 -10.23 -24.34
N SER A 20 -4.60 -8.99 -23.88
CA SER A 20 -4.36 -8.68 -22.48
C SER A 20 -5.50 -9.19 -21.59
N VAL A 21 -6.75 -8.95 -21.98
CA VAL A 21 -7.94 -9.43 -21.23
C VAL A 21 -7.95 -10.95 -21.11
N LYS A 22 -7.57 -11.68 -22.16
CA LYS A 22 -7.48 -13.16 -22.10
C LYS A 22 -6.41 -13.62 -21.13
N LEU A 23 -5.24 -12.97 -21.11
CA LEU A 23 -4.10 -13.34 -20.27
C LEU A 23 -4.36 -13.11 -18.77
N ILE A 24 -5.24 -12.18 -18.41
CA ILE A 24 -5.56 -11.86 -17.00
C ILE A 24 -6.77 -12.61 -16.45
N LYS A 25 -7.62 -13.16 -17.29
CA LYS A 25 -8.95 -13.70 -16.94
C LYS A 25 -8.93 -14.69 -15.78
N ASP A 26 -8.04 -15.65 -15.80
CA ASP A 26 -7.96 -16.68 -14.76
C ASP A 26 -7.46 -16.10 -13.42
N SER A 27 -6.51 -15.17 -13.47
CA SER A 27 -6.00 -14.50 -12.28
C SER A 27 -7.06 -13.64 -11.61
N VAL A 28 -7.86 -12.92 -12.40
CA VAL A 28 -8.98 -12.10 -11.89
C VAL A 28 -10.05 -12.99 -11.29
N ARG A 29 -10.47 -14.05 -11.97
CA ARG A 29 -11.47 -15.01 -11.46
C ARG A 29 -11.03 -15.68 -10.15
N ALA A 30 -9.74 -15.90 -9.96
CA ALA A 30 -9.21 -16.48 -8.73
C ALA A 30 -9.38 -15.55 -7.49
N THR A 31 -9.75 -14.29 -7.68
CA THR A 31 -10.10 -13.34 -6.61
C THR A 31 -11.57 -13.36 -6.24
N TYR A 32 -12.43 -13.99 -7.06
CA TYR A 32 -13.88 -13.90 -6.92
C TYR A 32 -14.37 -14.51 -5.62
N ARG A 33 -15.28 -13.79 -5.00
CA ARG A 33 -16.03 -14.17 -3.81
C ARG A 33 -17.47 -14.52 -4.23
N PRO A 34 -18.24 -15.23 -3.38
CA PRO A 34 -19.65 -15.54 -3.69
C PRO A 34 -20.53 -14.31 -3.95
N GLU A 35 -20.10 -13.14 -3.50
CA GLU A 35 -20.79 -11.86 -3.69
C GLU A 35 -20.60 -11.25 -5.07
N VAL A 36 -19.63 -11.71 -5.86
CA VAL A 36 -19.43 -11.23 -7.25
C VAL A 36 -20.51 -11.80 -8.15
N LEU A 37 -21.30 -10.92 -8.81
CA LEU A 37 -22.44 -11.30 -9.66
C LEU A 37 -22.14 -11.05 -11.14
N GLY A 38 -21.08 -11.61 -11.66
CA GLY A 38 -20.73 -11.42 -13.07
C GLY A 38 -19.36 -11.96 -13.43
N ASP A 39 -18.88 -11.59 -14.61
CA ASP A 39 -17.57 -11.95 -15.12
C ASP A 39 -16.94 -10.72 -15.79
N LEU A 40 -15.64 -10.77 -16.09
CA LEU A 40 -14.96 -9.74 -16.87
C LEU A 40 -15.60 -9.53 -18.25
N GLY A 41 -15.61 -8.26 -18.70
CA GLY A 41 -16.10 -7.87 -20.04
C GLY A 41 -17.49 -7.24 -20.05
N GLY A 42 -18.13 -7.05 -18.89
CA GLY A 42 -19.33 -6.24 -18.74
C GLY A 42 -19.00 -4.73 -18.65
N PHE A 43 -20.02 -3.87 -18.72
CA PHE A 43 -19.85 -2.42 -18.53
C PHE A 43 -19.52 -2.01 -17.09
N GLY A 44 -19.67 -2.92 -16.13
CA GLY A 44 -19.34 -2.67 -14.72
C GLY A 44 -19.31 -3.95 -13.92
N GLY A 45 -18.58 -3.93 -12.81
CA GLY A 45 -18.55 -5.01 -11.83
C GLY A 45 -19.77 -4.99 -10.92
N LEU A 46 -20.41 -6.14 -10.71
CA LEU A 46 -21.55 -6.29 -9.82
C LEU A 46 -21.13 -7.03 -8.55
N PHE A 47 -21.43 -6.45 -7.39
CA PHE A 47 -21.11 -7.03 -6.10
C PHE A 47 -22.32 -6.97 -5.16
N ALA A 48 -22.76 -8.11 -4.66
CA ALA A 48 -23.90 -8.20 -3.74
C ALA A 48 -23.43 -7.99 -2.28
N LEU A 49 -23.80 -6.89 -1.69
CA LEU A 49 -23.56 -6.70 -0.26
C LEU A 49 -24.44 -7.66 0.56
N ARG A 50 -23.83 -8.48 1.42
CA ARG A 50 -24.57 -9.38 2.32
C ARG A 50 -25.26 -8.59 3.44
N ALA A 51 -26.53 -8.27 3.22
CA ALA A 51 -27.36 -7.51 4.17
C ALA A 51 -27.47 -8.16 5.57
N THR A 52 -27.26 -9.48 5.68
CA THR A 52 -27.35 -10.20 6.96
C THR A 52 -26.08 -10.10 7.84
N LYS A 53 -24.94 -9.69 7.27
CA LYS A 53 -23.67 -9.53 8.01
C LYS A 53 -23.62 -8.22 8.82
N TYR A 54 -24.32 -7.20 8.35
CA TYR A 54 -24.27 -5.84 8.90
C TYR A 54 -25.68 -5.35 9.27
N LYS A 55 -25.79 -4.57 10.36
CA LYS A 55 -27.04 -3.90 10.75
C LYS A 55 -27.14 -2.53 10.08
N GLU A 56 -26.09 -1.74 10.17
CA GLU A 56 -25.96 -0.43 9.56
C GLU A 56 -24.64 -0.37 8.76
N PRO A 57 -24.59 -0.97 7.54
CA PRO A 57 -23.37 -1.00 6.75
C PRO A 57 -22.98 0.39 6.25
N VAL A 58 -21.70 0.76 6.43
CA VAL A 58 -21.09 1.98 5.86
C VAL A 58 -20.03 1.55 4.87
N LEU A 59 -20.12 2.04 3.65
CA LEU A 59 -19.10 1.82 2.62
C LEU A 59 -17.93 2.79 2.85
N VAL A 60 -16.72 2.26 2.76
CA VAL A 60 -15.48 3.01 2.82
C VAL A 60 -14.75 2.81 1.50
N SER A 61 -14.33 3.89 0.86
CA SER A 61 -13.63 3.83 -0.42
C SER A 61 -12.33 4.61 -0.35
N GLY A 62 -11.30 4.11 -1.02
CA GLY A 62 -10.02 4.75 -1.18
C GLY A 62 -9.50 4.57 -2.60
N THR A 63 -8.72 5.54 -3.06
CA THR A 63 -8.03 5.50 -4.34
C THR A 63 -6.60 5.93 -4.14
N ASP A 64 -5.68 5.21 -4.75
CA ASP A 64 -4.26 5.53 -4.75
C ASP A 64 -3.56 4.92 -5.96
N GLY A 65 -2.33 5.33 -6.20
CA GLY A 65 -1.46 4.79 -7.23
C GLY A 65 -0.19 4.17 -6.64
N VAL A 66 0.78 3.90 -7.51
CA VAL A 66 2.10 3.39 -7.11
C VAL A 66 3.12 4.53 -7.01
N GLY A 67 2.92 5.57 -7.82
CA GLY A 67 3.82 6.72 -7.86
C GLY A 67 5.16 6.41 -8.54
N THR A 68 6.20 7.16 -8.16
CA THR A 68 7.48 7.12 -8.86
C THR A 68 8.31 5.83 -8.67
N LYS A 69 7.85 4.89 -7.85
CA LYS A 69 8.38 3.52 -7.80
C LYS A 69 8.26 2.81 -9.15
N LEU A 70 7.25 3.16 -9.97
CA LEU A 70 7.09 2.64 -11.33
C LEU A 70 8.34 2.83 -12.20
N ARG A 71 9.10 3.93 -11.99
CA ARG A 71 10.36 4.14 -12.74
C ARG A 71 11.37 3.03 -12.51
N LEU A 72 11.38 2.40 -11.34
CA LEU A 72 12.25 1.26 -11.06
C LEU A 72 11.76 0.01 -11.78
N ALA A 73 10.43 -0.20 -11.83
CA ALA A 73 9.85 -1.30 -12.61
C ALA A 73 10.26 -1.21 -14.09
N PHE A 74 10.23 0.00 -14.66
CA PHE A 74 10.67 0.24 -16.04
C PHE A 74 12.17 0.01 -16.23
N MET A 75 13.00 0.54 -15.33
CA MET A 75 14.46 0.40 -15.39
C MET A 75 14.93 -1.04 -15.27
N LEU A 76 14.22 -1.85 -14.49
CA LEU A 76 14.60 -3.23 -14.17
C LEU A 76 13.79 -4.27 -14.97
N ASP A 77 12.90 -3.82 -15.84
CA ASP A 77 11.95 -4.64 -16.60
C ASP A 77 11.23 -5.66 -15.72
N LYS A 78 10.73 -5.19 -14.55
CA LYS A 78 10.07 -6.01 -13.54
C LYS A 78 8.73 -5.40 -13.13
N HIS A 79 7.63 -6.01 -13.60
CA HIS A 79 6.29 -5.43 -13.55
C HIS A 79 5.31 -6.17 -12.62
N ASP A 80 5.68 -7.35 -12.13
CA ASP A 80 4.83 -8.26 -11.35
C ASP A 80 4.62 -7.85 -9.88
N THR A 81 5.41 -6.88 -9.37
CA THR A 81 5.34 -6.44 -7.96
C THR A 81 4.50 -5.19 -7.76
N VAL A 82 4.50 -4.26 -8.72
CA VAL A 82 3.88 -2.94 -8.56
C VAL A 82 2.35 -2.99 -8.51
N GLY A 83 1.73 -4.03 -9.09
CA GLY A 83 0.30 -4.27 -8.94
C GLY A 83 -0.12 -4.52 -7.48
N GLN A 84 0.74 -5.17 -6.69
CA GLN A 84 0.52 -5.33 -5.25
C GLN A 84 0.62 -3.99 -4.52
N ASP A 85 1.55 -3.11 -4.91
CA ASP A 85 1.65 -1.77 -4.32
C ASP A 85 0.34 -0.99 -4.51
N ALA A 86 -0.22 -0.98 -5.73
CA ALA A 86 -1.49 -0.28 -6.02
C ALA A 86 -2.64 -0.78 -5.13
N VAL A 87 -2.76 -2.09 -4.95
CA VAL A 87 -3.79 -2.68 -4.07
C VAL A 87 -3.51 -2.33 -2.61
N ALA A 88 -2.29 -2.52 -2.14
CA ALA A 88 -1.93 -2.33 -0.74
C ALA A 88 -2.16 -0.89 -0.28
N MET A 89 -1.80 0.11 -1.09
CA MET A 89 -2.02 1.52 -0.78
C MET A 89 -3.50 1.82 -0.54
N CYS A 90 -4.39 1.25 -1.37
CA CYS A 90 -5.83 1.46 -1.24
C CYS A 90 -6.45 0.64 -0.09
N VAL A 91 -6.14 -0.67 0.00
CA VAL A 91 -6.82 -1.55 0.98
C VAL A 91 -6.35 -1.30 2.41
N ASN A 92 -5.09 -0.92 2.62
CA ASN A 92 -4.59 -0.55 3.94
C ASN A 92 -5.22 0.75 4.44
N ASP A 93 -5.50 1.71 3.55
CA ASP A 93 -6.13 2.98 3.92
C ASP A 93 -7.60 2.82 4.33
N ILE A 94 -8.37 1.96 3.65
CA ILE A 94 -9.73 1.67 4.09
C ILE A 94 -9.76 0.80 5.35
N LEU A 95 -8.76 -0.06 5.54
CA LEU A 95 -8.61 -0.92 6.71
C LEU A 95 -8.45 -0.12 8.00
N VAL A 96 -7.68 0.99 7.99
CA VAL A 96 -7.46 1.80 9.20
C VAL A 96 -8.73 2.46 9.72
N GLN A 97 -9.79 2.51 8.92
CA GLN A 97 -11.13 2.93 9.32
C GLN A 97 -12.00 1.77 9.82
N GLY A 98 -11.45 0.56 9.92
CA GLY A 98 -12.15 -0.64 10.36
C GLY A 98 -12.86 -1.40 9.23
N ALA A 99 -12.66 -1.02 7.97
CA ALA A 99 -13.38 -1.60 6.85
C ALA A 99 -12.76 -2.90 6.34
N GLU A 100 -13.61 -3.90 6.10
CA GLU A 100 -13.28 -5.10 5.34
C GLU A 100 -13.26 -4.75 3.84
N PRO A 101 -12.15 -4.98 3.10
CA PRO A 101 -12.13 -4.80 1.65
C PRO A 101 -13.12 -5.76 0.96
N LEU A 102 -13.95 -5.23 0.07
CA LEU A 102 -14.94 -6.01 -0.68
C LEU A 102 -14.49 -6.27 -2.10
N PHE A 103 -14.22 -5.19 -2.82
CA PHE A 103 -13.81 -5.27 -4.22
C PHE A 103 -12.84 -4.14 -4.58
N PHE A 104 -12.14 -4.37 -5.69
CA PHE A 104 -11.12 -3.51 -6.25
C PHE A 104 -11.37 -3.30 -7.74
N LEU A 105 -11.03 -2.12 -8.22
CA LEU A 105 -10.96 -1.74 -9.62
C LEU A 105 -9.60 -1.09 -9.88
N ASP A 106 -9.04 -1.27 -11.06
CA ASP A 106 -7.81 -0.60 -11.49
C ASP A 106 -8.02 0.23 -12.76
N TYR A 107 -7.21 1.26 -12.91
CA TYR A 107 -7.03 1.99 -14.15
C TYR A 107 -5.57 1.93 -14.55
N LEU A 108 -5.27 1.27 -15.65
CA LEU A 108 -3.91 1.11 -16.19
C LEU A 108 -3.79 1.88 -17.50
N ALA A 109 -3.05 2.99 -17.48
CA ALA A 109 -2.77 3.82 -18.65
C ALA A 109 -1.37 3.51 -19.18
N VAL A 110 -1.25 3.08 -20.43
CA VAL A 110 0.01 2.65 -21.04
C VAL A 110 0.38 3.51 -22.25
N GLY A 111 1.66 3.77 -22.48
CA GLY A 111 2.12 4.45 -23.70
C GLY A 111 1.93 3.60 -24.94
N LYS A 112 2.29 2.32 -24.85
CA LYS A 112 2.06 1.29 -25.85
C LYS A 112 1.61 0.02 -25.14
N LEU A 113 0.56 -0.60 -25.64
CA LEU A 113 -0.01 -1.78 -25.05
C LEU A 113 0.85 -3.03 -25.42
N VAL A 114 1.50 -3.60 -24.40
CA VAL A 114 2.24 -4.85 -24.47
C VAL A 114 1.50 -5.87 -23.60
N PRO A 115 0.80 -6.86 -24.17
CA PRO A 115 -0.09 -7.75 -23.44
C PRO A 115 0.56 -8.46 -22.24
N GLU A 116 1.80 -8.90 -22.38
CA GLU A 116 2.56 -9.59 -21.33
C GLU A 116 2.89 -8.66 -20.16
N GLN A 117 3.23 -7.40 -20.43
CA GLN A 117 3.50 -6.39 -19.41
C GLN A 117 2.22 -6.05 -18.63
N VAL A 118 1.13 -5.79 -19.32
CA VAL A 118 -0.19 -5.57 -18.72
C VAL A 118 -0.59 -6.76 -17.87
N ALA A 119 -0.43 -7.98 -18.41
CA ALA A 119 -0.76 -9.20 -17.67
C ALA A 119 0.11 -9.38 -16.42
N ALA A 120 1.39 -9.03 -16.44
CA ALA A 120 2.26 -9.08 -15.27
C ALA A 120 1.78 -8.12 -14.16
N VAL A 121 1.46 -6.88 -14.51
CA VAL A 121 0.92 -5.89 -13.56
C VAL A 121 -0.39 -6.37 -12.95
N VAL A 122 -1.37 -6.77 -13.79
CA VAL A 122 -2.71 -7.20 -13.31
C VAL A 122 -2.65 -8.51 -12.53
N LYS A 123 -1.72 -9.42 -12.82
CA LYS A 123 -1.47 -10.60 -11.98
C LYS A 123 -1.02 -10.20 -10.58
N GLY A 124 -0.16 -9.18 -10.44
CA GLY A 124 0.21 -8.62 -9.15
C GLY A 124 -0.99 -8.02 -8.40
N VAL A 125 -1.84 -7.26 -9.10
CA VAL A 125 -3.12 -6.75 -8.57
C VAL A 125 -4.00 -7.90 -8.06
N ALA A 126 -4.23 -8.91 -8.89
CA ALA A 126 -5.09 -10.04 -8.55
C ALA A 126 -4.54 -10.85 -7.34
N ALA A 127 -3.23 -11.09 -7.29
CA ALA A 127 -2.60 -11.77 -6.16
C ALA A 127 -2.82 -11.00 -4.84
N ALA A 128 -2.61 -9.70 -4.85
CA ALA A 128 -2.81 -8.84 -3.68
C ALA A 128 -4.30 -8.73 -3.28
N CYS A 129 -5.20 -8.63 -4.24
CA CYS A 129 -6.65 -8.67 -3.99
C CYS A 129 -7.05 -9.98 -3.29
N LYS A 130 -6.59 -11.12 -3.81
CA LYS A 130 -6.85 -12.44 -3.24
C LYS A 130 -6.33 -12.56 -1.80
N GLU A 131 -5.10 -12.09 -1.55
CA GLU A 131 -4.50 -12.08 -0.21
C GLU A 131 -5.29 -11.20 0.76
N SER A 132 -5.77 -10.05 0.31
CA SER A 132 -6.58 -9.12 1.11
C SER A 132 -8.05 -9.55 1.28
N GLY A 133 -8.47 -10.65 0.66
CA GLY A 133 -9.87 -11.09 0.63
C GLY A 133 -10.78 -10.18 -0.19
N CYS A 134 -10.21 -9.41 -1.11
CA CYS A 134 -10.85 -8.42 -1.97
C CYS A 134 -11.06 -9.01 -3.38
N ALA A 135 -12.19 -8.79 -4.03
CA ALA A 135 -12.41 -9.26 -5.38
C ALA A 135 -12.01 -8.20 -6.42
N LEU A 136 -11.16 -8.55 -7.38
CA LEU A 136 -10.91 -7.72 -8.56
C LEU A 136 -12.07 -7.93 -9.52
N ILE A 137 -13.00 -6.97 -9.60
CA ILE A 137 -14.26 -7.14 -10.34
C ILE A 137 -14.32 -6.39 -11.68
N GLY A 138 -13.28 -5.63 -12.01
CA GLY A 138 -13.18 -4.85 -13.24
C GLY A 138 -12.00 -3.91 -13.19
N GLY A 139 -11.91 -3.13 -14.24
CA GLY A 139 -10.86 -2.12 -14.42
C GLY A 139 -10.91 -1.58 -15.84
N GLU A 140 -9.93 -0.74 -16.18
CA GLU A 140 -9.74 -0.17 -17.51
C GLU A 140 -8.29 -0.22 -17.90
N THR A 141 -7.99 -0.60 -19.14
CA THR A 141 -6.66 -0.48 -19.72
C THR A 141 -6.73 0.46 -20.92
N ALA A 142 -6.11 1.63 -20.82
CA ALA A 142 -6.12 2.65 -21.84
C ALA A 142 -4.74 2.76 -22.52
N GLU A 143 -4.70 2.56 -23.84
CA GLU A 143 -3.51 2.86 -24.64
C GLU A 143 -3.51 4.35 -25.00
N MET A 144 -2.56 5.09 -24.43
CA MET A 144 -2.46 6.55 -24.52
C MET A 144 -1.20 6.96 -25.30
N ALA A 145 -1.23 6.65 -26.59
CA ALA A 145 -0.11 6.93 -27.51
C ALA A 145 0.28 8.42 -27.48
N GLY A 146 1.55 8.70 -27.28
CA GLY A 146 2.08 10.06 -27.21
C GLY A 146 1.88 10.77 -25.87
N PHE A 147 1.22 10.13 -24.89
CA PHE A 147 1.08 10.66 -23.53
C PHE A 147 2.12 10.05 -22.57
N TYR A 148 2.27 8.73 -22.62
CA TYR A 148 3.36 8.00 -21.97
C TYR A 148 4.36 7.52 -23.04
N ALA A 149 5.61 7.34 -22.65
CA ALA A 149 6.60 6.74 -23.54
C ALA A 149 6.34 5.23 -23.74
N ASP A 150 6.86 4.66 -24.82
CA ASP A 150 6.78 3.22 -25.05
C ASP A 150 7.40 2.46 -23.86
N GLY A 151 6.68 1.47 -23.31
CA GLY A 151 7.09 0.71 -22.13
C GLY A 151 6.79 1.38 -20.79
N GLU A 152 6.35 2.62 -20.77
CA GLU A 152 5.90 3.31 -19.55
C GLU A 152 4.38 3.22 -19.38
N TYR A 153 3.95 3.21 -18.12
CA TYR A 153 2.53 3.18 -17.73
C TYR A 153 2.33 3.85 -16.38
N ASP A 154 1.08 4.16 -16.09
CA ASP A 154 0.63 4.51 -14.75
C ASP A 154 -0.53 3.61 -14.33
N ILE A 155 -0.65 3.37 -13.03
CA ILE A 155 -1.72 2.55 -12.47
C ILE A 155 -2.32 3.24 -11.24
N ALA A 156 -3.64 3.33 -11.23
CA ALA A 156 -4.43 3.76 -10.09
C ALA A 156 -5.40 2.66 -9.68
N GLY A 157 -5.58 2.50 -8.38
CA GLY A 157 -6.51 1.55 -7.78
C GLY A 157 -7.67 2.23 -7.09
N PHE A 158 -8.81 1.53 -7.01
CA PHE A 158 -9.99 1.90 -6.26
C PHE A 158 -10.42 0.71 -5.42
N ALA A 159 -10.31 0.85 -4.10
CA ALA A 159 -10.84 -0.12 -3.17
C ALA A 159 -12.18 0.35 -2.61
N VAL A 160 -13.11 -0.57 -2.48
CA VAL A 160 -14.35 -0.37 -1.71
C VAL A 160 -14.43 -1.43 -0.65
N GLY A 161 -14.62 -0.99 0.58
CA GLY A 161 -14.81 -1.84 1.74
C GLY A 161 -16.10 -1.51 2.46
N VAL A 162 -16.39 -2.25 3.51
CA VAL A 162 -17.57 -2.08 4.35
C VAL A 162 -17.19 -2.21 5.81
N VAL A 163 -17.81 -1.38 6.65
CA VAL A 163 -17.70 -1.46 8.10
C VAL A 163 -19.09 -1.33 8.72
N GLU A 164 -19.33 -2.01 9.85
CA GLU A 164 -20.49 -1.74 10.69
C GLU A 164 -20.36 -0.34 11.29
N LYS A 165 -21.38 0.51 11.17
CA LYS A 165 -21.34 1.92 11.61
C LYS A 165 -20.83 2.10 13.04
N SER A 166 -21.23 1.21 13.95
CA SER A 166 -20.77 1.23 15.35
C SER A 166 -19.31 0.80 15.56
N LYS A 167 -18.67 0.25 14.53
CA LYS A 167 -17.28 -0.23 14.56
C LYS A 167 -16.32 0.65 13.73
N ILE A 168 -16.78 1.77 13.23
CA ILE A 168 -15.90 2.71 12.54
C ILE A 168 -14.81 3.17 13.50
N ILE A 169 -13.56 3.05 13.08
CA ILE A 169 -12.40 3.56 13.83
C ILE A 169 -12.24 5.04 13.48
N THR A 170 -12.35 5.89 14.50
CA THR A 170 -12.19 7.35 14.35
C THR A 170 -11.23 7.88 15.41
N SER A 171 -10.65 9.05 15.17
CA SER A 171 -9.73 9.71 16.10
C SER A 171 -10.37 9.99 17.48
N GLU A 172 -11.69 10.19 17.54
CA GLU A 172 -12.43 10.49 18.78
C GLU A 172 -12.35 9.39 19.84
N ARG A 173 -11.97 8.15 19.44
CA ARG A 173 -11.82 7.02 20.35
C ARG A 173 -10.49 7.01 21.09
N VAL A 174 -9.47 7.68 20.53
CA VAL A 174 -8.11 7.69 21.08
C VAL A 174 -8.05 8.57 22.31
N GLN A 175 -7.36 8.07 23.34
CA GLN A 175 -7.28 8.69 24.65
C GLN A 175 -5.83 8.88 25.09
N GLU A 176 -5.62 9.82 26.03
CA GLU A 176 -4.32 9.96 26.71
C GLU A 176 -3.96 8.66 27.43
N GLY A 177 -2.74 8.19 27.24
CA GLY A 177 -2.22 6.94 27.80
C GLY A 177 -2.39 5.73 26.89
N ASP A 178 -3.09 5.85 25.76
CA ASP A 178 -3.13 4.77 24.77
C ASP A 178 -1.73 4.43 24.27
N VAL A 179 -1.50 3.14 24.02
CA VAL A 179 -0.24 2.59 23.53
C VAL A 179 -0.24 2.50 22.01
N LEU A 180 0.88 2.80 21.38
CA LEU A 180 1.13 2.61 19.96
C LEU A 180 1.85 1.29 19.74
N LEU A 181 1.18 0.32 19.10
CA LEU A 181 1.76 -0.92 18.63
C LEU A 181 2.04 -0.83 17.13
N ALA A 182 3.26 -1.17 16.72
CA ALA A 182 3.68 -1.12 15.33
C ALA A 182 3.81 -2.52 14.73
N LEU A 183 3.32 -2.69 13.51
CA LEU A 183 3.61 -3.84 12.65
C LEU A 183 4.68 -3.47 11.64
N PRO A 184 5.67 -4.35 11.38
CA PRO A 184 6.75 -4.06 10.46
C PRO A 184 6.25 -3.86 9.03
N SER A 185 6.97 -2.99 8.30
CA SER A 185 6.86 -2.89 6.85
C SER A 185 7.66 -3.99 6.16
N SER A 186 7.38 -4.26 4.89
CA SER A 186 8.17 -5.16 4.04
C SER A 186 9.44 -4.50 3.47
N GLY A 187 9.63 -3.21 3.70
CA GLY A 187 10.69 -2.36 3.16
C GLY A 187 10.19 -0.94 2.97
N VAL A 188 10.63 -0.28 1.90
CA VAL A 188 10.28 1.13 1.60
C VAL A 188 8.78 1.31 1.30
N HIS A 189 8.08 0.24 0.94
CA HIS A 189 6.71 0.25 0.44
C HIS A 189 6.61 0.99 -0.90
N SER A 190 5.70 1.98 -1.01
CA SER A 190 5.47 2.73 -2.25
C SER A 190 5.66 4.25 -2.10
N ASN A 191 6.21 4.72 -0.98
CA ASN A 191 6.38 6.14 -0.70
C ASN A 191 7.86 6.55 -0.64
N GLY A 192 8.16 7.82 -0.90
CA GLY A 192 9.51 8.37 -0.85
C GLY A 192 10.39 8.03 -2.07
N PHE A 193 9.86 7.40 -3.12
CA PHE A 193 10.64 6.93 -4.25
C PHE A 193 11.26 8.04 -5.12
N SER A 194 10.75 9.26 -5.08
CA SER A 194 11.43 10.40 -5.70
C SER A 194 12.78 10.66 -5.03
N LEU A 195 12.85 10.59 -3.69
CA LEU A 195 14.10 10.71 -2.94
C LEU A 195 15.00 9.50 -3.14
N VAL A 196 14.46 8.27 -3.08
CA VAL A 196 15.20 7.03 -3.37
C VAL A 196 15.91 7.11 -4.73
N ARG A 197 15.17 7.50 -5.77
CA ARG A 197 15.71 7.63 -7.13
C ARG A 197 16.79 8.69 -7.22
N LYS A 198 16.56 9.84 -6.59
CA LYS A 198 17.55 10.92 -6.50
C LYS A 198 18.85 10.44 -5.88
N ILE A 199 18.76 9.75 -4.76
CA ILE A 199 19.93 9.22 -4.04
C ILE A 199 20.61 8.12 -4.83
N CYS A 200 19.90 7.04 -5.12
CA CYS A 200 20.51 5.81 -5.62
C CYS A 200 20.96 5.93 -7.09
N PHE A 201 20.12 6.48 -7.94
CA PHE A 201 20.36 6.42 -9.39
C PHE A 201 20.97 7.72 -9.93
N GLU A 202 20.54 8.90 -9.45
CA GLU A 202 21.09 10.16 -9.95
C GLU A 202 22.40 10.54 -9.26
N GLN A 203 22.48 10.44 -7.91
CA GLN A 203 23.69 10.85 -7.17
C GLN A 203 24.75 9.76 -7.11
N LYS A 204 24.35 8.50 -6.80
CA LYS A 204 25.29 7.38 -6.69
C LYS A 204 25.56 6.66 -8.00
N GLY A 205 24.70 6.83 -9.00
CA GLY A 205 24.85 6.17 -10.31
C GLY A 205 24.64 4.65 -10.24
N PHE A 206 23.90 4.15 -9.23
CA PHE A 206 23.59 2.74 -9.14
C PHE A 206 22.66 2.30 -10.28
N THR A 207 22.70 1.02 -10.61
CA THR A 207 21.89 0.40 -11.68
C THR A 207 20.76 -0.45 -11.14
N GLY A 208 20.79 -0.76 -9.83
CA GLY A 208 19.89 -1.71 -9.17
C GLY A 208 20.47 -3.13 -9.08
N ALA A 209 21.55 -3.44 -9.79
CA ALA A 209 22.21 -4.74 -9.74
C ALA A 209 23.18 -4.88 -8.57
N GLU A 210 23.48 -3.80 -7.88
CA GLU A 210 24.44 -3.75 -6.79
C GLU A 210 23.98 -4.63 -5.62
N ARG A 211 24.94 -5.28 -4.97
CA ARG A 211 24.76 -6.06 -3.75
C ARG A 211 25.56 -5.40 -2.63
N PHE A 212 24.88 -5.11 -1.54
CA PHE A 212 25.47 -4.57 -0.33
C PHE A 212 25.48 -5.63 0.77
N PRO A 213 26.52 -5.68 1.61
CA PRO A 213 26.59 -6.68 2.69
C PRO A 213 25.40 -6.63 3.64
N GLU A 214 24.80 -5.46 3.81
CA GLU A 214 23.64 -5.21 4.67
C GLU A 214 22.32 -5.71 4.06
N LEU A 215 22.27 -5.91 2.74
CA LEU A 215 21.07 -6.35 2.00
C LEU A 215 21.21 -7.81 1.58
N GLN A 216 20.14 -8.59 1.73
CA GLN A 216 20.12 -10.00 1.30
C GLN A 216 19.87 -10.16 -0.22
N LYS A 217 19.41 -9.09 -0.87
CA LYS A 217 19.02 -9.02 -2.28
C LYS A 217 19.87 -7.99 -3.01
N THR A 218 19.72 -7.89 -4.33
CA THR A 218 20.19 -6.71 -5.07
C THR A 218 19.43 -5.46 -4.64
N LEU A 219 20.02 -4.29 -4.85
CA LEU A 219 19.36 -3.02 -4.54
C LEU A 219 18.00 -2.89 -5.24
N GLY A 220 17.92 -3.29 -6.51
CA GLY A 220 16.68 -3.24 -7.26
C GLY A 220 15.60 -4.17 -6.71
N GLU A 221 15.95 -5.40 -6.35
CA GLU A 221 15.03 -6.35 -5.70
C GLU A 221 14.56 -5.85 -4.33
N GLU A 222 15.44 -5.23 -3.55
CA GLU A 222 15.10 -4.63 -2.27
C GLU A 222 14.09 -3.49 -2.44
N LEU A 223 14.38 -2.56 -3.34
CA LEU A 223 13.53 -1.40 -3.60
C LEU A 223 12.20 -1.76 -4.29
N LEU A 224 12.15 -2.85 -5.07
CA LEU A 224 10.91 -3.35 -5.68
C LEU A 224 10.13 -4.30 -4.76
N THR A 225 10.59 -4.58 -3.54
CA THR A 225 9.78 -5.34 -2.57
C THR A 225 8.42 -4.66 -2.42
N PRO A 226 7.31 -5.39 -2.65
CA PRO A 226 5.99 -4.78 -2.65
C PRO A 226 5.53 -4.38 -1.24
N THR A 227 4.63 -3.42 -1.18
CA THR A 227 3.98 -2.95 0.04
C THR A 227 3.27 -4.12 0.74
N ARG A 228 3.46 -4.23 2.05
CA ARG A 228 2.79 -5.26 2.86
C ARG A 228 1.29 -5.02 2.90
N LEU A 229 0.55 -6.13 2.80
CA LEU A 229 -0.91 -6.17 2.95
C LEU A 229 -1.26 -6.48 4.42
N TYR A 230 -2.01 -5.61 5.07
CA TYR A 230 -2.38 -5.76 6.48
C TYR A 230 -3.79 -6.31 6.74
N PRO A 231 -4.73 -6.41 5.75
CA PRO A 231 -6.10 -6.83 6.04
C PRO A 231 -6.19 -8.18 6.75
N ARG A 232 -5.40 -9.17 6.30
CA ARG A 232 -5.41 -10.53 6.88
C ARG A 232 -4.98 -10.55 8.35
N THR A 233 -4.03 -9.71 8.72
CA THR A 233 -3.53 -9.58 10.10
C THR A 233 -4.46 -8.75 10.97
N CYS A 234 -4.98 -7.62 10.44
CA CYS A 234 -5.68 -6.63 11.26
C CYS A 234 -7.19 -6.84 11.37
N LEU A 235 -7.87 -7.37 10.34
CA LEU A 235 -9.33 -7.60 10.43
C LEU A 235 -9.74 -8.48 11.62
N PRO A 236 -9.05 -9.60 11.94
CA PRO A 236 -9.35 -10.38 13.12
C PRO A 236 -9.15 -9.61 14.45
N LEU A 237 -8.20 -8.66 14.48
CA LEU A 237 -7.99 -7.80 15.64
C LEU A 237 -9.15 -6.84 15.83
N ILE A 238 -9.61 -6.18 14.75
CA ILE A 238 -10.75 -5.25 14.75
C ILE A 238 -12.04 -5.95 15.20
N GLU A 239 -12.19 -7.23 14.89
CA GLU A 239 -13.35 -8.01 15.33
C GLU A 239 -13.30 -8.36 16.82
N LYS A 240 -12.11 -8.61 17.37
CA LYS A 240 -11.90 -9.24 18.68
C LYS A 240 -11.55 -8.26 19.78
N PHE A 241 -10.86 -7.17 19.48
CA PHE A 241 -10.30 -6.24 20.46
C PHE A 241 -10.87 -4.84 20.30
N ASP A 242 -10.80 -4.06 21.38
CA ASP A 242 -11.17 -2.64 21.37
C ASP A 242 -10.00 -1.79 20.86
N ILE A 243 -10.00 -1.52 19.56
CA ILE A 243 -9.00 -0.70 18.90
C ILE A 243 -9.50 0.74 18.85
N HIS A 244 -8.72 1.67 19.38
CA HIS A 244 -9.05 3.09 19.41
C HIS A 244 -8.66 3.81 18.14
N GLY A 245 -7.52 3.44 17.52
CA GLY A 245 -7.04 4.05 16.29
C GLY A 245 -6.15 3.10 15.49
N MET A 246 -6.03 3.36 14.20
CA MET A 246 -5.08 2.70 13.30
C MET A 246 -4.48 3.71 12.35
N VAL A 247 -3.22 3.50 11.95
CA VAL A 247 -2.49 4.39 11.04
C VAL A 247 -1.71 3.58 10.03
N HIS A 248 -1.91 3.84 8.75
CA HIS A 248 -1.04 3.36 7.68
C HIS A 248 0.07 4.40 7.46
N ILE A 249 1.33 4.01 7.64
CA ILE A 249 2.46 4.92 7.46
C ILE A 249 2.82 5.01 5.97
N THR A 250 2.42 6.10 5.35
CA THR A 250 2.57 6.40 3.92
C THR A 250 3.39 7.68 3.70
N GLY A 251 3.15 8.40 2.61
CA GLY A 251 3.77 9.72 2.36
C GLY A 251 3.49 10.71 3.51
N GLY A 252 4.50 11.48 3.89
CA GLY A 252 4.45 12.30 5.11
C GLY A 252 4.96 11.57 6.36
N GLY A 253 5.21 10.24 6.29
CA GLY A 253 5.83 9.43 7.33
C GLY A 253 5.07 9.46 8.66
N PHE A 254 5.81 9.43 9.76
CA PHE A 254 5.22 9.45 11.10
C PHE A 254 4.55 10.78 11.42
N TYR A 255 5.16 11.89 11.02
CA TYR A 255 4.74 13.25 11.41
C TYR A 255 3.39 13.65 10.83
N GLU A 256 3.04 13.17 9.64
CA GLU A 256 1.78 13.53 8.98
C GLU A 256 0.70 12.45 9.11
N ASN A 257 1.07 11.17 9.30
CA ASN A 257 0.09 10.10 9.35
C ASN A 257 -0.43 9.80 10.76
N ILE A 258 0.42 9.78 11.79
CA ILE A 258 -0.03 9.49 13.16
C ILE A 258 -1.06 10.53 13.66
N PRO A 259 -0.89 11.84 13.44
CA PRO A 259 -1.88 12.82 13.88
C PRO A 259 -3.27 12.61 13.30
N ARG A 260 -3.41 12.06 12.08
CA ARG A 260 -4.73 11.77 11.49
C ARG A 260 -5.62 10.86 12.35
N ALA A 261 -5.00 10.03 13.19
CA ALA A 261 -5.72 9.16 14.10
C ALA A 261 -5.91 9.76 15.51
N LEU A 262 -5.40 10.97 15.76
CA LEU A 262 -5.46 11.60 17.08
C LEU A 262 -6.50 12.72 17.12
N PRO A 263 -7.16 12.97 18.28
CA PRO A 263 -7.88 14.19 18.52
C PRO A 263 -6.93 15.40 18.60
N GLU A 264 -7.42 16.61 18.33
CA GLU A 264 -6.67 17.86 18.27
C GLU A 264 -5.86 18.22 19.55
N HIS A 265 -6.30 17.72 20.71
CA HIS A 265 -5.68 18.00 22.01
C HIS A 265 -4.71 16.90 22.46
N LEU A 266 -4.44 15.91 21.61
CA LEU A 266 -3.53 14.81 21.87
C LEU A 266 -2.35 14.82 20.89
N ALA A 267 -1.25 14.24 21.32
CA ALA A 267 -0.02 14.06 20.57
C ALA A 267 0.52 12.65 20.78
N ALA A 268 1.43 12.19 19.94
CA ALA A 268 2.12 10.92 20.12
C ALA A 268 3.59 11.14 20.49
N GLU A 269 4.08 10.33 21.43
CA GLU A 269 5.50 10.19 21.69
C GLU A 269 5.96 8.82 21.20
N VAL A 270 6.93 8.79 20.28
CA VAL A 270 7.44 7.58 19.63
C VAL A 270 8.90 7.38 20.01
N ASP A 271 9.26 6.18 20.45
CA ASP A 271 10.64 5.75 20.68
C ASP A 271 11.11 4.91 19.48
N ALA A 272 11.89 5.52 18.62
CA ALA A 272 12.45 4.88 17.42
C ALA A 272 13.54 3.85 17.72
N SER A 273 13.95 3.67 18.96
CA SER A 273 14.83 2.59 19.39
C SER A 273 14.07 1.28 19.70
N ALA A 274 12.72 1.35 19.76
CA ALA A 274 11.87 0.21 20.10
C ALA A 274 11.79 -0.86 19.01
N TRP A 275 12.22 -0.56 17.77
CA TRP A 275 12.28 -1.53 16.69
C TRP A 275 13.59 -1.47 15.91
N GLN A 276 13.89 -2.54 15.18
CA GLN A 276 15.06 -2.58 14.33
C GLN A 276 14.72 -1.95 12.98
N THR A 277 15.26 -0.75 12.72
CA THR A 277 15.14 -0.10 11.41
C THR A 277 15.79 -0.94 10.33
N PRO A 278 15.09 -1.35 9.27
CA PRO A 278 15.65 -2.12 8.16
C PRO A 278 16.87 -1.44 7.52
N PRO A 279 17.89 -2.21 7.12
CA PRO A 279 19.15 -1.67 6.63
C PRO A 279 19.02 -0.68 5.48
N ILE A 280 18.06 -0.86 4.61
CA ILE A 280 17.85 0.02 3.45
C ILE A 280 17.67 1.49 3.85
N PHE A 281 16.97 1.78 4.97
CA PHE A 281 16.76 3.16 5.40
C PHE A 281 18.06 3.81 5.89
N ARG A 282 18.90 3.07 6.62
CA ARG A 282 20.22 3.56 7.04
C ARG A 282 21.14 3.79 5.85
N LEU A 283 21.08 2.93 4.84
CA LEU A 283 21.84 3.09 3.60
C LEU A 283 21.38 4.34 2.84
N LEU A 284 20.07 4.54 2.68
CA LEU A 284 19.51 5.73 2.04
C LEU A 284 19.91 7.01 2.77
N GLN A 285 19.81 7.03 4.11
CA GLN A 285 20.25 8.16 4.93
C GLN A 285 21.73 8.48 4.68
N LYS A 286 22.60 7.47 4.78
CA LYS A 286 24.05 7.62 4.59
C LYS A 286 24.39 8.05 3.17
N TRP A 287 23.81 7.43 2.16
CA TRP A 287 24.12 7.73 0.77
C TRP A 287 23.64 9.13 0.35
N GLY A 288 22.48 9.54 0.82
CA GLY A 288 21.87 10.82 0.51
C GLY A 288 22.27 11.95 1.47
N ASN A 289 22.97 11.62 2.57
CA ASN A 289 23.20 12.56 3.68
C ASN A 289 21.90 13.23 4.11
N VAL A 290 20.86 12.41 4.32
CA VAL A 290 19.51 12.87 4.65
C VAL A 290 19.39 13.10 6.15
N ASP A 291 18.84 14.25 6.53
CA ASP A 291 18.54 14.57 7.92
C ASP A 291 17.61 13.53 8.57
N GLY A 292 17.84 13.20 9.85
CA GLY A 292 17.04 12.20 10.55
C GLY A 292 15.55 12.53 10.60
N HIS A 293 15.18 13.79 10.82
CA HIS A 293 13.78 14.23 10.79
C HIS A 293 13.16 14.01 9.40
N GLU A 294 13.90 14.32 8.31
CA GLU A 294 13.43 14.11 6.94
C GLU A 294 13.26 12.62 6.62
N MET A 295 14.08 11.73 7.20
CA MET A 295 13.89 10.28 7.06
C MET A 295 12.53 9.84 7.61
N TYR A 296 12.15 10.26 8.83
CA TYR A 296 10.84 9.92 9.42
C TYR A 296 9.66 10.68 8.80
N ARG A 297 9.92 11.77 8.08
CA ARG A 297 8.90 12.51 7.32
C ARG A 297 8.65 11.89 5.96
N THR A 298 9.66 11.28 5.34
CA THR A 298 9.57 10.73 3.98
C THR A 298 9.23 9.25 3.97
N PHE A 299 9.76 8.47 4.93
CA PHE A 299 9.74 7.01 4.92
C PHE A 299 8.99 6.41 6.12
N ASN A 300 8.57 5.16 5.96
CA ASN A 300 7.98 4.37 7.04
C ASN A 300 9.00 3.84 8.06
N MET A 301 10.28 3.94 7.81
CA MET A 301 11.41 3.55 8.67
C MET A 301 11.32 2.11 9.23
N GLY A 302 10.56 1.24 8.57
CA GLY A 302 10.36 -0.15 8.98
C GLY A 302 9.03 -0.42 9.67
N VAL A 303 8.20 0.60 9.87
CA VAL A 303 6.85 0.49 10.45
C VAL A 303 5.82 0.84 9.39
N GLY A 304 5.00 -0.12 8.98
CA GLY A 304 3.97 0.15 7.95
C GLY A 304 2.57 0.38 8.50
N MET A 305 2.26 -0.21 9.68
CA MET A 305 0.95 -0.06 10.31
C MET A 305 1.14 0.21 11.81
N VAL A 306 0.38 1.16 12.36
CA VAL A 306 0.31 1.41 13.81
C VAL A 306 -1.11 1.14 14.29
N ILE A 307 -1.23 0.47 15.43
CA ILE A 307 -2.48 0.19 16.13
C ILE A 307 -2.45 0.94 17.46
N ILE A 308 -3.51 1.66 17.78
CA ILE A 308 -3.63 2.46 19.01
C ILE A 308 -4.73 1.85 19.86
N ALA A 309 -4.41 1.51 21.12
CA ALA A 309 -5.36 0.91 22.04
C ALA A 309 -5.00 1.24 23.49
N ALA A 310 -5.96 1.10 24.40
CA ALA A 310 -5.71 1.20 25.83
C ALA A 310 -4.63 0.18 26.28
N PRO A 311 -3.82 0.48 27.30
CA PRO A 311 -2.68 -0.36 27.70
C PRO A 311 -3.03 -1.84 27.92
N GLU A 312 -4.19 -2.11 28.56
CA GLU A 312 -4.66 -3.48 28.80
C GLU A 312 -5.05 -4.22 27.51
N GLU A 313 -5.66 -3.54 26.55
CA GLU A 313 -5.98 -4.10 25.24
C GLU A 313 -4.72 -4.24 24.37
N ALA A 314 -3.82 -3.27 24.40
CA ALA A 314 -2.54 -3.34 23.68
C ALA A 314 -1.73 -4.58 24.08
N ALA A 315 -1.68 -4.92 25.38
CA ALA A 315 -1.02 -6.13 25.87
C ALA A 315 -1.65 -7.42 25.30
N LYS A 316 -3.00 -7.47 25.22
CA LYS A 316 -3.72 -8.61 24.63
C LYS A 316 -3.53 -8.71 23.11
N ILE A 317 -3.58 -7.57 22.41
CA ILE A 317 -3.34 -7.49 20.97
C ILE A 317 -1.92 -7.98 20.67
N ARG A 318 -0.92 -7.50 21.41
CA ARG A 318 0.47 -7.93 21.28
C ARG A 318 0.61 -9.44 21.45
N ALA A 319 0.10 -9.99 22.54
CA ALA A 319 0.14 -11.43 22.82
C ALA A 319 -0.56 -12.25 21.71
N HIS A 320 -1.64 -11.75 21.14
CA HIS A 320 -2.36 -12.39 20.05
C HIS A 320 -1.55 -12.40 18.75
N LEU A 321 -0.92 -11.29 18.41
CA LEU A 321 -0.05 -11.15 17.23
C LEU A 321 1.18 -12.05 17.35
N GLU A 322 1.87 -12.03 18.49
CA GLU A 322 3.05 -12.87 18.76
C GLU A 322 2.69 -14.38 18.67
N ALA A 323 1.53 -14.77 19.21
CA ALA A 323 1.05 -16.15 19.10
C ALA A 323 0.70 -16.58 17.67
N ALA A 324 0.36 -15.62 16.79
CA ALA A 324 0.16 -15.84 15.36
C ALA A 324 1.47 -15.82 14.54
N GLY A 325 2.62 -15.59 15.21
CA GLY A 325 3.93 -15.50 14.55
C GLY A 325 4.21 -14.14 13.92
N GLU A 326 3.43 -13.12 14.26
CA GLU A 326 3.63 -11.74 13.80
C GLU A 326 4.64 -11.02 14.70
N GLU A 327 5.51 -10.26 14.09
CA GLU A 327 6.39 -9.34 14.80
C GLU A 327 5.62 -8.06 15.12
N VAL A 328 5.71 -7.60 16.39
CA VAL A 328 5.01 -6.41 16.86
C VAL A 328 5.85 -5.67 17.88
N TYR A 329 5.86 -4.34 17.77
CA TYR A 329 6.66 -3.48 18.64
C TYR A 329 5.75 -2.49 19.38
N GLU A 330 6.00 -2.28 20.67
CA GLU A 330 5.42 -1.17 21.40
C GLU A 330 6.34 0.05 21.20
N ILE A 331 5.90 0.98 20.36
CA ILE A 331 6.72 2.07 19.88
C ILE A 331 6.49 3.41 20.59
N GLY A 332 5.51 3.47 21.51
CA GLY A 332 5.22 4.71 22.18
C GLY A 332 3.82 4.81 22.76
N CYS A 333 3.42 6.02 23.08
CA CYS A 333 2.12 6.27 23.70
C CYS A 333 1.55 7.63 23.29
N VAL A 334 0.23 7.77 23.50
CA VAL A 334 -0.52 9.01 23.31
C VAL A 334 -0.44 9.87 24.58
N LYS A 335 -0.19 11.16 24.41
CA LYS A 335 -0.09 12.16 25.47
C LYS A 335 -0.91 13.41 25.15
N LYS A 336 -1.14 14.23 26.14
CA LYS A 336 -1.62 15.61 25.88
C LYS A 336 -0.62 16.37 25.04
N GLY A 337 -1.07 17.09 24.02
CA GLY A 337 -0.20 17.83 23.12
C GLY A 337 -0.96 18.62 22.08
N ALA A 338 -0.24 19.14 21.11
CA ALA A 338 -0.74 20.04 20.08
C ALA A 338 -0.94 19.34 18.73
N HIS A 339 -1.49 18.10 18.74
CA HIS A 339 -1.78 17.34 17.52
C HIS A 339 -0.52 17.05 16.68
N ASP A 340 0.55 16.69 17.33
CA ASP A 340 1.86 16.45 16.73
C ASP A 340 2.48 15.09 17.13
N VAL A 341 3.67 14.82 16.62
CA VAL A 341 4.45 13.62 16.94
C VAL A 341 5.85 14.03 17.37
N THR A 342 6.25 13.58 18.54
CA THR A 342 7.64 13.66 18.99
C THR A 342 8.31 12.30 18.82
N ILE A 343 9.42 12.23 18.09
CA ILE A 343 10.20 11.01 17.90
C ILE A 343 11.53 11.16 18.63
N LYS A 344 11.94 10.13 19.34
CA LYS A 344 13.24 10.05 20.05
C LYS A 344 14.00 8.79 19.62
N GLY A 345 15.33 8.83 19.69
CA GLY A 345 16.17 7.69 19.36
C GLY A 345 16.26 7.33 17.89
N GLY A 346 16.74 6.12 17.59
CA GLY A 346 16.83 5.61 16.22
C GLY A 346 17.88 6.34 15.37
N VAL A 347 17.55 6.62 14.12
CA VAL A 347 18.45 7.33 13.18
C VAL A 347 18.48 8.85 13.37
N LEU A 348 17.69 9.41 14.30
CA LEU A 348 17.75 10.82 14.65
C LEU A 348 19.07 11.19 15.32
N ASP A 349 19.65 10.23 16.04
CA ASP A 349 20.87 10.41 16.85
C ASP A 349 22.13 9.94 16.10
N ALA A 350 22.05 9.61 14.81
CA ALA A 350 23.13 9.04 14.01
C ALA A 350 23.98 10.10 13.30
#